data_5393f751d07393a075e56c80675461d8
#
_entry.id   5393f751d07393a075e56c80675461d8
#
_cell.length_a   1.000
_cell.length_b   1.000
_cell.length_c   1.000
_cell.angle_alpha   90.00
_cell.angle_beta   90.00
_cell.angle_gamma   90.00
#
_symmetry.space_group_name_H-M   'P 1'
#
loop_
_entity.id
_entity.type
_entity.pdbx_description
1 polymer ?
#
loop_
_entity_poly.entity_id
_entity_poly.type
_entity_poly.pdbx_seq_one_letter_code
_entity_poly.pdbx_strand_id
1 'polypeptide(L)'
;MTVLSPLQDCAATIEALIFASDKPVREREMEVHLPDGVTVAEVISIIAARYDETSGVELCQIADSWAFRTKAAFCERLRQHKRVERPLSRAALEVLAIVAYHQPITRAEIEEIRGISLSKGTMDILLELGWIKPRSRRRTPGRPLAWGTTPAFLDHFGLASVTDLPGIDELRSAGLLRKGQVLGGLMEQTDEVDDETVLLEAGFLNEQLDGDDDAQL
;
A
#
# COMPACT_ATOMS: atom_id res chain seq x y z
N MET A 1 7.31 -41.25 -7.20
CA MET A 1 6.73 -40.18 -6.37
C MET A 1 7.68 -39.97 -5.21
N THR A 2 8.28 -38.77 -5.10
CA THR A 2 9.17 -38.45 -3.99
C THR A 2 8.29 -38.26 -2.75
N VAL A 3 8.51 -39.06 -1.72
CA VAL A 3 7.81 -38.91 -0.43
C VAL A 3 8.42 -37.73 0.28
N LEU A 4 7.66 -36.63 0.40
CA LEU A 4 8.06 -35.46 1.17
C LEU A 4 8.12 -35.82 2.66
N SER A 5 9.06 -35.20 3.39
CA SER A 5 8.99 -35.28 4.85
C SER A 5 7.73 -34.50 5.34
N PRO A 6 7.19 -34.80 6.52
CA PRO A 6 6.01 -34.10 7.03
C PRO A 6 6.18 -32.58 7.03
N LEU A 7 7.36 -32.07 7.37
CA LEU A 7 7.66 -30.65 7.37
C LEU A 7 7.75 -30.06 5.95
N GLN A 8 8.24 -30.83 4.98
CA GLN A 8 8.25 -30.43 3.57
C GLN A 8 6.85 -30.39 2.97
N ASP A 9 5.97 -31.28 3.39
CA ASP A 9 4.56 -31.29 3.00
C ASP A 9 3.82 -30.08 3.55
N CYS A 10 4.05 -29.73 4.82
CA CYS A 10 3.56 -28.49 5.41
C CYS A 10 4.06 -27.26 4.63
N ALA A 11 5.35 -27.22 4.27
CA ALA A 11 5.91 -26.13 3.50
C ALA A 11 5.27 -26.01 2.12
N ALA A 12 5.03 -27.13 1.43
CA ALA A 12 4.34 -27.11 0.14
C ALA A 12 2.88 -26.66 0.24
N THR A 13 2.20 -27.04 1.32
CA THR A 13 0.81 -26.62 1.58
C THR A 13 0.73 -25.12 1.83
N ILE A 14 1.60 -24.55 2.67
CA ILE A 14 1.63 -23.11 2.95
C ILE A 14 2.08 -22.31 1.73
N GLU A 15 3.06 -22.81 0.98
CA GLU A 15 3.49 -22.20 -0.29
C GLU A 15 2.32 -22.09 -1.27
N ALA A 16 1.54 -23.15 -1.44
CA ALA A 16 0.36 -23.17 -2.29
C ALA A 16 -0.73 -22.20 -1.79
N LEU A 17 -0.93 -22.12 -0.46
CA LEU A 17 -1.89 -21.19 0.15
C LEU A 17 -1.50 -19.73 -0.14
N ILE A 18 -0.23 -19.37 0.05
CA ILE A 18 0.26 -18.00 -0.22
C ILE A 18 0.16 -17.69 -1.70
N PHE A 19 0.52 -18.64 -2.58
CA PHE A 19 0.50 -18.45 -4.03
C PHE A 19 -0.93 -18.29 -4.58
N ALA A 20 -1.89 -19.02 -4.04
CA ALA A 20 -3.29 -18.98 -4.47
C ALA A 20 -4.04 -17.75 -3.94
N SER A 21 -3.47 -17.03 -2.97
CA SER A 21 -4.13 -15.91 -2.32
C SER A 21 -3.90 -14.59 -3.08
N ASP A 22 -4.95 -13.80 -3.24
CA ASP A 22 -4.91 -12.45 -3.84
C ASP A 22 -4.39 -11.37 -2.87
N LYS A 23 -4.29 -11.70 -1.59
CA LYS A 23 -3.84 -10.82 -0.50
C LYS A 23 -2.79 -11.53 0.36
N PRO A 24 -1.95 -10.76 1.07
CA PRO A 24 -1.02 -11.34 2.04
C PRO A 24 -1.72 -12.23 3.05
N VAL A 25 -1.22 -13.45 3.25
CA VAL A 25 -1.78 -14.46 4.16
C VAL A 25 -1.22 -14.26 5.55
N ARG A 26 -2.09 -14.17 6.55
CA ARG A 26 -1.67 -13.98 7.95
C ARG A 26 -1.13 -15.28 8.55
N GLU A 27 -0.17 -15.15 9.45
CA GLU A 27 0.41 -16.30 10.14
C GLU A 27 -0.64 -17.19 10.81
N ARG A 28 -1.65 -16.60 11.47
CA ARG A 28 -2.77 -17.35 12.09
C ARG A 28 -3.61 -18.15 11.08
N GLU A 29 -3.65 -17.73 9.81
CA GLU A 29 -4.35 -18.45 8.76
C GLU A 29 -3.53 -19.66 8.30
N MET A 30 -2.21 -19.55 8.33
CA MET A 30 -1.27 -20.64 8.07
C MET A 30 -1.29 -21.69 9.19
N GLU A 31 -1.34 -21.25 10.46
CA GLU A 31 -1.38 -22.13 11.64
C GLU A 31 -2.48 -23.19 11.55
N VAL A 32 -3.64 -22.86 10.96
CA VAL A 32 -4.77 -23.80 10.79
C VAL A 32 -4.40 -25.01 9.93
N HIS A 33 -3.37 -24.86 9.07
CA HIS A 33 -2.91 -25.91 8.16
C HIS A 33 -1.67 -26.65 8.66
N LEU A 34 -1.19 -26.33 9.86
CA LEU A 34 0.00 -26.95 10.44
C LEU A 34 -0.37 -27.95 11.54
N PRO A 35 0.30 -29.12 11.61
CA PRO A 35 0.11 -30.05 12.71
C PRO A 35 0.74 -29.51 14.00
N ASP A 36 0.31 -30.07 15.13
CA ASP A 36 0.86 -29.73 16.44
C ASP A 36 2.39 -29.86 16.48
N GLY A 37 3.05 -28.84 16.99
CA GLY A 37 4.51 -28.79 17.16
C GLY A 37 5.29 -28.25 15.95
N VAL A 38 4.63 -27.92 14.84
CA VAL A 38 5.26 -27.23 13.69
C VAL A 38 4.91 -25.76 13.73
N THR A 39 5.92 -24.91 13.66
CA THR A 39 5.75 -23.45 13.70
C THR A 39 5.72 -22.84 12.29
N VAL A 40 5.00 -21.72 12.14
CA VAL A 40 4.99 -20.94 10.87
C VAL A 40 6.41 -20.52 10.49
N ALA A 41 7.23 -20.10 11.45
CA ALA A 41 8.60 -19.64 11.20
C ALA A 41 9.48 -20.74 10.57
N GLU A 42 9.37 -22.01 11.02
CA GLU A 42 10.10 -23.14 10.44
C GLU A 42 9.67 -23.39 8.98
N VAL A 43 8.37 -23.37 8.73
CA VAL A 43 7.80 -23.56 7.39
C VAL A 43 8.20 -22.45 6.45
N ILE A 44 8.09 -21.19 6.86
CA ILE A 44 8.50 -20.01 6.09
C ILE A 44 9.99 -20.05 5.75
N SER A 45 10.85 -20.46 6.69
CA SER A 45 12.29 -20.63 6.42
C SER A 45 12.57 -21.62 5.30
N ILE A 46 11.85 -22.74 5.27
CA ILE A 46 11.97 -23.75 4.22
C ILE A 46 11.47 -23.20 2.88
N ILE A 47 10.35 -22.48 2.86
CA ILE A 47 9.82 -21.88 1.63
C ILE A 47 10.81 -20.82 1.12
N ALA A 48 11.27 -19.91 1.98
CA ALA A 48 12.19 -18.83 1.60
C ALA A 48 13.49 -19.37 0.97
N ALA A 49 14.01 -20.49 1.48
CA ALA A 49 15.21 -21.13 0.95
C ALA A 49 15.06 -21.67 -0.49
N ARG A 50 13.84 -21.82 -1.00
CA ARG A 50 13.57 -22.24 -2.40
C ARG A 50 13.65 -21.09 -3.40
N TYR A 51 13.55 -19.84 -2.90
CA TYR A 51 13.49 -18.62 -3.73
C TYR A 51 14.77 -17.81 -3.55
N ASP A 52 15.88 -18.37 -4.03
CA ASP A 52 17.21 -17.80 -3.99
C ASP A 52 17.39 -16.62 -4.99
N GLU A 53 18.61 -16.12 -5.16
CA GLU A 53 18.93 -15.01 -6.04
C GLU A 53 18.59 -15.26 -7.52
N THR A 54 18.48 -16.54 -7.93
CA THR A 54 18.14 -16.92 -9.31
C THR A 54 16.64 -16.89 -9.59
N SER A 55 15.81 -16.84 -8.55
CA SER A 55 14.35 -16.78 -8.66
C SER A 55 13.87 -15.41 -9.10
N GLY A 56 12.82 -15.35 -9.91
CA GLY A 56 12.16 -14.10 -10.32
C GLY A 56 11.22 -13.52 -9.27
N VAL A 57 10.87 -14.32 -8.25
CA VAL A 57 9.99 -13.96 -7.12
C VAL A 57 10.70 -14.17 -5.80
N GLU A 58 10.21 -13.51 -4.78
CA GLU A 58 10.67 -13.64 -3.39
C GLU A 58 9.49 -13.70 -2.43
N LEU A 59 9.69 -14.32 -1.28
CA LEU A 59 8.72 -14.37 -0.20
C LEU A 59 8.95 -13.18 0.75
N CYS A 60 7.97 -12.27 0.84
CA CYS A 60 8.06 -11.06 1.63
C CYS A 60 7.12 -11.11 2.84
N GLN A 61 7.62 -10.63 3.97
CA GLN A 61 6.79 -10.35 5.14
C GLN A 61 6.19 -8.95 5.05
N ILE A 62 4.90 -8.84 5.32
CA ILE A 62 4.13 -7.60 5.30
C ILE A 62 3.33 -7.56 6.61
N ALA A 63 3.81 -6.82 7.59
CA ALA A 63 3.30 -6.84 8.96
C ALA A 63 3.30 -8.27 9.57
N ASP A 64 2.11 -8.82 9.87
CA ASP A 64 1.88 -10.18 10.39
C ASP A 64 1.50 -11.18 9.27
N SER A 65 1.81 -10.87 8.03
CA SER A 65 1.36 -11.61 6.85
C SER A 65 2.50 -11.86 5.87
N TRP A 66 2.31 -12.83 4.98
CA TRP A 66 3.30 -13.22 3.97
C TRP A 66 2.71 -13.23 2.57
N ALA A 67 3.50 -12.84 1.58
CA ALA A 67 3.11 -12.86 0.17
C ALA A 67 4.32 -13.06 -0.74
N PHE A 68 4.09 -13.66 -1.90
CA PHE A 68 5.09 -13.65 -2.97
C PHE A 68 5.09 -12.31 -3.69
N ARG A 69 6.27 -11.79 -3.99
CA ARG A 69 6.48 -10.56 -4.77
C ARG A 69 7.50 -10.79 -5.87
N THR A 70 7.33 -10.04 -6.94
CA THR A 70 8.33 -9.97 -8.01
C THR A 70 9.55 -9.23 -7.49
N LYS A 71 10.74 -9.80 -7.65
CA LYS A 71 11.98 -9.12 -7.27
C LYS A 71 12.17 -7.82 -8.05
N ALA A 72 12.72 -6.81 -7.39
CA ALA A 72 12.92 -5.46 -7.95
C ALA A 72 13.66 -5.47 -9.30
N ALA A 73 14.62 -6.37 -9.48
CA ALA A 73 15.38 -6.52 -10.72
C ALA A 73 14.50 -6.85 -11.96
N PHE A 74 13.34 -7.45 -11.76
CA PHE A 74 12.41 -7.82 -12.84
C PHE A 74 11.25 -6.84 -12.98
N CYS A 75 10.98 -6.00 -11.98
CA CYS A 75 9.84 -5.08 -11.98
C CYS A 75 9.84 -4.14 -13.17
N GLU A 76 10.99 -3.58 -13.54
CA GLU A 76 11.10 -2.64 -14.66
C GLU A 76 10.83 -3.31 -16.00
N ARG A 77 11.32 -4.54 -16.18
CA ARG A 77 11.11 -5.35 -17.39
C ARG A 77 9.66 -5.75 -17.60
N LEU A 78 8.90 -5.89 -16.51
CA LEU A 78 7.48 -6.27 -16.49
C LEU A 78 6.53 -5.06 -16.55
N ARG A 79 6.99 -3.85 -16.23
CA ARG A 79 6.18 -2.62 -16.25
C ARG A 79 5.57 -2.29 -17.62
N GLN A 80 6.20 -2.70 -18.71
CA GLN A 80 5.74 -2.40 -20.06
C GLN A 80 4.34 -2.96 -20.40
N HIS A 81 3.79 -3.83 -19.57
CA HIS A 81 2.50 -4.51 -19.80
C HIS A 81 1.45 -4.14 -18.77
N LYS A 82 1.77 -3.33 -17.76
CA LYS A 82 0.80 -2.96 -16.72
C LYS A 82 0.09 -1.67 -17.11
N ARG A 83 -1.23 -1.75 -17.29
CA ARG A 83 -2.09 -0.57 -17.45
C ARG A 83 -1.92 0.31 -16.20
N VAL A 84 -1.47 1.54 -16.40
CA VAL A 84 -1.27 2.50 -15.30
C VAL A 84 -2.65 2.82 -14.71
N GLU A 85 -2.91 2.39 -13.49
CA GLU A 85 -4.02 2.90 -12.71
C GLU A 85 -3.85 4.41 -12.57
N ARG A 86 -4.96 5.17 -12.58
CA ARG A 86 -4.91 6.63 -12.49
C ARG A 86 -4.04 7.05 -11.33
N PRO A 87 -3.02 7.89 -11.53
CA PRO A 87 -2.15 8.33 -10.44
C PRO A 87 -2.99 9.13 -9.43
N LEU A 88 -2.66 8.98 -8.15
CA LEU A 88 -3.23 9.85 -7.12
C LEU A 88 -2.90 11.30 -7.40
N SER A 89 -3.82 12.21 -7.06
CA SER A 89 -3.54 13.62 -7.07
C SER A 89 -2.39 13.95 -6.11
N ARG A 90 -1.68 15.04 -6.38
CA ARG A 90 -0.61 15.55 -5.53
C ARG A 90 -1.08 15.75 -4.08
N ALA A 91 -2.27 16.33 -3.91
CA ALA A 91 -2.88 16.54 -2.61
C ALA A 91 -3.12 15.22 -1.85
N ALA A 92 -3.56 14.16 -2.54
CA ALA A 92 -3.76 12.86 -1.92
C ALA A 92 -2.44 12.20 -1.51
N LEU A 93 -1.37 12.33 -2.31
CA LEU A 93 -0.03 11.85 -1.98
C LEU A 93 0.56 12.57 -0.76
N GLU A 94 0.41 13.90 -0.69
CA GLU A 94 0.84 14.69 0.48
C GLU A 94 0.13 14.24 1.76
N VAL A 95 -1.20 14.11 1.71
CA VAL A 95 -1.99 13.66 2.86
C VAL A 95 -1.60 12.25 3.28
N LEU A 96 -1.40 11.35 2.32
CA LEU A 96 -0.95 9.99 2.60
C LEU A 96 0.41 9.97 3.29
N ALA A 97 1.37 10.77 2.80
CA ALA A 97 2.69 10.90 3.41
C ALA A 97 2.60 11.44 4.84
N ILE A 98 1.81 12.51 5.07
CA ILE A 98 1.62 13.07 6.41
C ILE A 98 1.02 12.03 7.35
N VAL A 99 0.00 11.29 6.92
CA VAL A 99 -0.59 10.22 7.72
C VAL A 99 0.45 9.13 8.02
N ALA A 100 1.23 8.70 7.05
CA ALA A 100 2.21 7.64 7.21
C ALA A 100 3.31 7.99 8.23
N TYR A 101 3.81 9.23 8.20
CA TYR A 101 4.91 9.66 9.07
C TYR A 101 4.46 10.15 10.45
N HIS A 102 3.22 10.66 10.58
CA HIS A 102 2.74 11.30 11.83
C HIS A 102 1.61 10.55 12.53
N GLN A 103 1.27 9.34 12.06
CA GLN A 103 0.19 8.55 12.68
C GLN A 103 0.46 8.20 14.14
N PRO A 104 -0.59 8.18 15.00
CA PRO A 104 -1.98 8.53 14.70
C PRO A 104 -2.20 10.05 14.64
N ILE A 105 -2.77 10.56 13.55
CA ILE A 105 -2.93 12.00 13.27
C ILE A 105 -4.39 12.36 12.97
N THR A 106 -4.84 13.54 13.41
CA THR A 106 -6.20 14.04 13.16
C THR A 106 -6.25 14.90 11.88
N ARG A 107 -7.47 15.11 11.35
CA ARG A 107 -7.67 15.97 10.20
C ARG A 107 -7.12 17.39 10.42
N ALA A 108 -7.38 17.99 11.59
CA ALA A 108 -6.89 19.32 11.91
C ALA A 108 -5.35 19.41 11.94
N GLU A 109 -4.68 18.38 12.50
CA GLU A 109 -3.23 18.30 12.51
C GLU A 109 -2.66 18.12 11.08
N ILE A 110 -3.37 17.40 10.19
CA ILE A 110 -2.98 17.30 8.77
C ILE A 110 -3.07 18.66 8.08
N GLU A 111 -4.18 19.38 8.29
CA GLU A 111 -4.41 20.72 7.73
C GLU A 111 -3.37 21.73 8.26
N GLU A 112 -2.99 21.64 9.53
CA GLU A 112 -1.94 22.46 10.15
C GLU A 112 -0.58 22.20 9.50
N ILE A 113 -0.19 20.93 9.27
CA ILE A 113 1.08 20.58 8.63
C ILE A 113 1.10 21.05 7.16
N ARG A 114 -0.03 20.93 6.45
CA ARG A 114 -0.13 21.34 5.05
C ARG A 114 -0.23 22.86 4.88
N GLY A 115 -0.69 23.57 5.89
CA GLY A 115 -1.00 25.00 5.82
C GLY A 115 -2.28 25.34 5.05
N ILE A 116 -3.00 24.35 4.52
CA ILE A 116 -4.25 24.50 3.75
C ILE A 116 -5.30 23.49 4.17
N SER A 117 -6.55 23.85 4.01
CA SER A 117 -7.69 22.98 4.33
C SER A 117 -7.72 21.72 3.46
N LEU A 118 -8.20 20.64 4.05
CA LEU A 118 -8.31 19.34 3.40
C LEU A 118 -9.65 19.24 2.66
N SER A 119 -9.61 18.94 1.36
CA SER A 119 -10.84 18.63 0.63
C SER A 119 -11.47 17.33 1.16
N LYS A 120 -12.79 17.21 1.06
CA LYS A 120 -13.50 16.01 1.51
C LYS A 120 -13.06 14.79 0.66
N GLY A 121 -12.96 14.96 -0.65
CA GLY A 121 -12.62 13.88 -1.58
C GLY A 121 -11.23 13.31 -1.39
N THR A 122 -10.25 14.09 -0.92
CA THR A 122 -8.87 13.62 -0.70
C THR A 122 -8.80 12.49 0.32
N MET A 123 -9.53 12.61 1.44
CA MET A 123 -9.57 11.55 2.45
C MET A 123 -10.38 10.34 1.96
N ASP A 124 -11.47 10.60 1.24
CA ASP A 124 -12.37 9.55 0.75
C ASP A 124 -11.65 8.62 -0.23
N ILE A 125 -10.85 9.15 -1.17
CA ILE A 125 -10.01 8.35 -2.09
C ILE A 125 -9.04 7.44 -1.32
N LEU A 126 -8.36 7.95 -0.30
CA LEU A 126 -7.41 7.16 0.48
C LEU A 126 -8.09 6.08 1.32
N LEU A 127 -9.34 6.34 1.76
CA LEU A 127 -10.19 5.36 2.43
C LEU A 127 -10.70 4.28 1.47
N GLU A 128 -11.12 4.64 0.27
CA GLU A 128 -11.59 3.72 -0.79
C GLU A 128 -10.47 2.79 -1.25
N LEU A 129 -9.23 3.31 -1.39
CA LEU A 129 -8.05 2.50 -1.64
C LEU A 129 -7.68 1.57 -0.46
N GLY A 130 -8.29 1.80 0.70
CA GLY A 130 -8.00 1.07 1.92
C GLY A 130 -6.61 1.33 2.50
N TRP A 131 -5.93 2.43 2.12
CA TRP A 131 -4.58 2.73 2.59
C TRP A 131 -4.54 3.41 3.93
N ILE A 132 -5.60 4.13 4.29
CA ILE A 132 -5.77 4.72 5.62
C ILE A 132 -7.01 4.15 6.31
N LYS A 133 -7.02 4.23 7.63
CA LYS A 133 -8.16 3.83 8.46
C LYS A 133 -8.31 4.71 9.68
N PRO A 134 -9.52 4.81 10.24
CA PRO A 134 -9.71 5.45 11.53
C PRO A 134 -8.99 4.67 12.64
N ARG A 135 -8.40 5.43 13.56
CA ARG A 135 -7.80 4.97 14.82
C ARG A 135 -8.65 5.45 16.00
N SER A 136 -8.10 5.37 17.20
CA SER A 136 -8.77 5.87 18.39
C SER A 136 -8.98 7.39 18.35
N ARG A 137 -10.04 7.87 18.98
CA ARG A 137 -10.26 9.31 19.14
C ARG A 137 -9.27 9.90 20.15
N ARG A 138 -8.77 11.10 19.89
CA ARG A 138 -7.94 11.84 20.85
C ARG A 138 -8.71 12.16 22.12
N ARG A 139 -8.01 12.25 23.25
CA ARG A 139 -8.59 12.66 24.55
C ARG A 139 -8.54 14.19 24.76
N THR A 140 -8.65 14.95 23.68
CA THR A 140 -8.68 16.42 23.68
C THR A 140 -10.10 16.92 23.48
N PRO A 141 -10.43 18.21 23.78
CA PRO A 141 -11.73 18.80 23.50
C PRO A 141 -12.18 18.53 22.06
N GLY A 142 -13.46 18.21 21.87
CA GLY A 142 -14.00 17.79 20.58
C GLY A 142 -13.74 16.32 20.20
N ARG A 143 -12.86 15.59 20.92
CA ARG A 143 -12.54 14.18 20.72
C ARG A 143 -12.34 13.81 19.23
N PRO A 144 -11.44 14.50 18.51
CA PRO A 144 -11.27 14.30 17.09
C PRO A 144 -10.82 12.88 16.77
N LEU A 145 -11.29 12.36 15.62
CA LEU A 145 -10.89 11.07 15.09
C LEU A 145 -9.45 11.15 14.58
N ALA A 146 -8.62 10.22 15.00
CA ALA A 146 -7.27 10.06 14.46
C ALA A 146 -7.23 9.03 13.32
N TRP A 147 -6.27 9.17 12.42
CA TRP A 147 -6.06 8.35 11.24
C TRP A 147 -4.69 7.68 11.27
N GLY A 148 -4.56 6.58 10.58
CA GLY A 148 -3.30 5.87 10.40
C GLY A 148 -3.37 4.93 9.21
N THR A 149 -2.22 4.44 8.77
CA THR A 149 -2.09 3.50 7.65
C THR A 149 -2.62 2.11 7.97
N THR A 150 -2.80 1.30 6.93
CA THR A 150 -3.31 -0.07 6.98
C THR A 150 -2.26 -1.06 6.51
N PRO A 151 -2.47 -2.38 6.69
CA PRO A 151 -1.63 -3.39 6.04
C PRO A 151 -1.65 -3.32 4.51
N ALA A 152 -2.77 -2.89 3.90
CA ALA A 152 -2.85 -2.70 2.45
C ALA A 152 -1.93 -1.57 1.96
N PHE A 153 -1.72 -0.52 2.77
CA PHE A 153 -0.69 0.49 2.50
C PHE A 153 0.71 -0.14 2.50
N LEU A 154 1.06 -0.92 3.51
CA LEU A 154 2.36 -1.59 3.60
C LEU A 154 2.58 -2.52 2.42
N ASP A 155 1.57 -3.31 2.06
CA ASP A 155 1.59 -4.21 0.91
C ASP A 155 1.83 -3.47 -0.41
N HIS A 156 1.10 -2.37 -0.64
CA HIS A 156 1.21 -1.57 -1.86
C HIS A 156 2.61 -0.97 -2.04
N PHE A 157 3.23 -0.51 -0.94
CA PHE A 157 4.56 0.12 -0.94
C PHE A 157 5.71 -0.88 -0.69
N GLY A 158 5.41 -2.17 -0.52
CA GLY A 158 6.42 -3.21 -0.30
C GLY A 158 7.16 -3.06 1.04
N LEU A 159 6.47 -2.56 2.07
CA LEU A 159 7.03 -2.33 3.40
C LEU A 159 6.62 -3.47 4.34
N ALA A 160 7.55 -4.01 5.14
CA ALA A 160 7.22 -4.96 6.19
C ALA A 160 6.55 -4.24 7.38
N SER A 161 6.92 -2.99 7.63
CA SER A 161 6.44 -2.21 8.75
C SER A 161 6.46 -0.71 8.43
N VAL A 162 5.71 0.10 9.20
CA VAL A 162 5.75 1.56 9.11
C VAL A 162 7.14 2.12 9.45
N THR A 163 7.91 1.40 10.27
CA THR A 163 9.29 1.79 10.63
C THR A 163 10.27 1.68 9.47
N ASP A 164 9.90 0.98 8.39
CA ASP A 164 10.74 0.83 7.20
C ASP A 164 10.58 2.01 6.22
N LEU A 165 9.73 2.98 6.57
CA LEU A 165 9.67 4.25 5.83
C LEU A 165 11.02 4.97 5.95
N PRO A 166 11.56 5.48 4.83
CA PRO A 166 12.83 6.20 4.84
C PRO A 166 12.78 7.41 5.78
N GLY A 167 13.81 7.60 6.57
CA GLY A 167 13.92 8.75 7.46
C GLY A 167 13.98 10.08 6.70
N ILE A 168 13.63 11.19 7.36
CA ILE A 168 13.68 12.53 6.74
C ILE A 168 15.10 12.86 6.23
N ASP A 169 16.13 12.42 6.94
CA ASP A 169 17.52 12.64 6.54
C ASP A 169 17.93 11.76 5.35
N GLU A 170 17.37 10.57 5.24
CA GLU A 170 17.54 9.69 4.09
C GLU A 170 16.86 10.29 2.84
N LEU A 171 15.63 10.80 2.98
CA LEU A 171 14.93 11.50 1.90
C LEU A 171 15.68 12.76 1.44
N ARG A 172 16.33 13.48 2.35
CA ARG A 172 17.18 14.62 2.03
C ARG A 172 18.45 14.21 1.28
N SER A 173 19.11 13.15 1.76
CA SER A 173 20.34 12.66 1.12
C SER A 173 20.07 12.07 -0.27
N ALA A 174 18.90 11.48 -0.48
CA ALA A 174 18.42 11.02 -1.79
C ALA A 174 17.95 12.16 -2.72
N GLY A 175 18.01 13.44 -2.27
CA GLY A 175 17.57 14.59 -3.06
C GLY A 175 16.06 14.74 -3.20
N LEU A 176 15.28 13.92 -2.49
CA LEU A 176 13.82 13.92 -2.53
C LEU A 176 13.21 15.01 -1.64
N LEU A 177 14.00 15.58 -0.70
CA LEU A 177 13.61 16.69 0.17
C LEU A 177 14.63 17.81 0.07
N ARG A 178 14.20 19.03 -0.28
CA ARG A 178 15.06 20.22 -0.26
C ARG A 178 15.26 20.72 1.18
N LYS A 179 16.43 21.35 1.44
CA LYS A 179 16.76 21.95 2.74
C LYS A 179 15.74 23.05 3.08
N GLY A 180 14.96 22.87 4.15
CA GLY A 180 13.88 23.79 4.57
C GLY A 180 12.45 23.32 4.23
N GLN A 181 12.27 22.25 3.45
CA GLN A 181 10.97 21.63 3.24
C GLN A 181 10.60 20.73 4.43
N VAL A 182 9.48 21.06 5.07
CA VAL A 182 8.78 20.13 5.97
C VAL A 182 7.96 19.17 5.09
N LEU A 183 7.70 17.97 5.55
CA LEU A 183 6.98 16.92 4.76
C LEU A 183 5.64 17.42 4.14
N GLY A 184 5.03 18.48 4.68
CA GLY A 184 3.84 19.14 4.12
C GLY A 184 4.11 20.12 2.97
N GLY A 185 5.36 20.53 2.74
CA GLY A 185 5.74 21.47 1.67
C GLY A 185 6.50 20.83 0.50
N LEU A 186 6.40 19.53 0.34
CA LEU A 186 7.22 18.73 -0.58
C LEU A 186 7.04 19.05 -2.06
N MET A 187 6.07 19.90 -2.43
CA MET A 187 5.68 20.01 -3.85
C MET A 187 5.29 21.42 -4.30
N GLU A 188 5.96 22.43 -3.86
CA GLU A 188 5.59 23.84 -4.21
C GLU A 188 6.13 24.36 -5.55
N GLN A 189 6.57 23.51 -6.47
CA GLN A 189 6.94 23.95 -7.83
C GLN A 189 6.73 22.85 -8.86
N THR A 190 5.53 22.72 -9.38
CA THR A 190 5.20 22.48 -10.80
C THR A 190 3.71 22.70 -11.00
N ASP A 191 3.39 23.68 -11.83
CA ASP A 191 2.14 24.04 -12.49
C ASP A 191 0.80 23.59 -11.87
N GLU A 192 0.02 24.61 -11.52
CA GLU A 192 -1.39 24.57 -11.15
C GLU A 192 -2.19 23.80 -12.22
N VAL A 193 -2.46 22.54 -11.93
CA VAL A 193 -3.61 21.87 -12.54
C VAL A 193 -4.64 21.81 -11.42
N ASP A 194 -5.64 22.66 -11.50
CA ASP A 194 -6.74 22.76 -10.56
C ASP A 194 -7.40 21.40 -10.34
N ASP A 195 -7.58 21.04 -9.08
CA ASP A 195 -8.25 19.81 -8.60
C ASP A 195 -9.71 19.67 -9.16
N GLU A 196 -10.31 20.78 -9.61
CA GLU A 196 -11.61 20.84 -10.25
C GLU A 196 -11.62 20.30 -11.69
N THR A 197 -10.51 20.44 -12.42
CA THR A 197 -10.43 20.02 -13.84
C THR A 197 -10.39 18.49 -13.96
N VAL A 198 -9.81 17.81 -13.00
CA VAL A 198 -9.73 16.33 -12.99
C VAL A 198 -11.08 15.68 -12.68
N LEU A 199 -11.91 16.35 -11.89
CA LEU A 199 -13.29 15.88 -11.58
C LEU A 199 -14.24 16.13 -12.75
N LEU A 200 -14.05 17.19 -13.52
CA LEU A 200 -14.87 17.51 -14.71
C LEU A 200 -14.58 16.54 -15.86
N GLU A 201 -13.32 16.18 -16.11
CA GLU A 201 -12.98 15.18 -17.14
C GLU A 201 -13.48 13.76 -16.80
N ALA A 202 -13.58 13.41 -15.51
CA ALA A 202 -14.14 12.14 -15.08
C ALA A 202 -15.68 12.09 -15.27
N GLY A 203 -16.36 13.23 -15.21
CA GLY A 203 -17.81 13.35 -15.48
C GLY A 203 -18.14 13.22 -16.97
N PHE A 204 -17.34 13.82 -17.84
CA PHE A 204 -17.59 13.82 -19.30
C PHE A 204 -17.41 12.45 -19.97
N LEU A 205 -16.60 11.57 -19.40
CA LEU A 205 -16.38 10.22 -19.97
C LEU A 205 -17.48 9.22 -19.60
N ASN A 206 -18.31 9.53 -18.60
CA ASN A 206 -19.42 8.65 -18.22
C ASN A 206 -20.71 8.95 -19.01
N GLU A 207 -20.87 10.17 -19.58
CA GLU A 207 -22.02 10.52 -20.41
C GLU A 207 -21.90 10.06 -21.88
N GLN A 208 -20.69 9.70 -22.34
CA GLN A 208 -20.48 9.22 -23.72
C GLN A 208 -20.63 7.71 -23.90
N LEU A 209 -20.88 6.94 -22.85
CA LEU A 209 -21.06 5.49 -22.93
C LEU A 209 -22.54 5.03 -22.93
N ASP A 210 -23.49 5.94 -22.65
CA ASP A 210 -24.91 5.62 -22.60
C ASP A 210 -25.72 6.12 -23.84
N GLY A 211 -25.02 6.51 -24.92
CA GLY A 211 -25.63 7.21 -26.05
C GLY A 211 -25.68 6.50 -27.42
N ASP A 212 -25.33 5.20 -27.52
CA ASP A 212 -25.35 4.51 -28.84
C ASP A 212 -25.95 3.09 -28.78
N ASP A 213 -27.21 2.98 -28.34
CA ASP A 213 -27.97 1.74 -28.54
C ASP A 213 -29.47 1.98 -28.72
N ASP A 214 -29.83 2.90 -29.65
CA ASP A 214 -31.20 2.94 -30.18
C ASP A 214 -31.23 3.64 -31.56
N ALA A 215 -30.77 2.95 -32.60
CA ALA A 215 -31.21 3.23 -33.98
C ALA A 215 -30.79 2.08 -34.92
N GLN A 216 -31.60 1.04 -35.01
CA GLN A 216 -31.96 0.42 -36.30
C GLN A 216 -32.90 -0.79 -36.09
N LEU A 217 -34.18 -0.54 -36.32
CA LEU A 217 -35.10 -1.45 -36.99
C LEU A 217 -36.12 -0.61 -37.76
#